data_4c7dc993af99592f697088287c137230
#
_entry.id   4c7dc993af99592f697088287c137230
#
_cell.length_a   1.000
_cell.length_b   1.000
_cell.length_c   1.000
_cell.angle_alpha   90.00
_cell.angle_beta   90.00
_cell.angle_gamma   90.00
#
_symmetry.space_group_name_H-M   'P 1'
#
loop_
_entity.id
_entity.type
_entity.pdbx_description
1 polymer ?
#
loop_
_entity_poly.entity_id
_entity_poly.type
_entity_poly.pdbx_seq_one_letter_code
_entity_poly.pdbx_strand_id
1 'polypeptide(L)'
;MALLSAKDLTLGYSDRTLVRNLNFELNEGNYLCIVGENGSGKSTLMRTLLGLQPPLSGKVLHGDGLRAQEVGYLPQQTPVQRDFPASVSEIVLSGCQTRLGRRFFYTRQDRDLARQNMELMSVSDLAGKCYRNLSGGQQQRVLLARALCATRRLLLLDEPVAGLDPRATAEMYQLIRRLNREEKITIIMVSHDIAAAVSYATHILHIGETIFFGTREEYLESRAGREFLDPRREDRTSMKVLKKKQPVRAMTGKEGKA
;
A
#
# COMPACT_ATOMS: atom_id res chain seq x y z
N MET A 1 -13.08 8.54 18.31
CA MET A 1 -13.28 7.07 18.09
C MET A 1 -12.33 6.61 16.99
N ALA A 2 -11.94 5.34 16.98
CA ALA A 2 -11.09 4.82 15.91
C ALA A 2 -11.81 4.83 14.57
N LEU A 3 -11.18 5.34 13.52
CA LEU A 3 -11.69 5.32 12.15
C LEU A 3 -11.67 3.90 11.57
N LEU A 4 -10.63 3.12 11.92
CA LEU A 4 -10.46 1.73 11.51
C LEU A 4 -9.82 0.94 12.65
N SER A 5 -10.30 -0.26 12.94
CA SER A 5 -9.65 -1.16 13.88
C SER A 5 -9.64 -2.60 13.40
N ALA A 6 -8.59 -3.32 13.71
CA ALA A 6 -8.47 -4.76 13.56
C ALA A 6 -8.51 -5.41 14.95
N LYS A 7 -9.37 -6.41 15.14
CA LYS A 7 -9.52 -7.12 16.42
C LYS A 7 -9.31 -8.63 16.20
N ASP A 8 -8.28 -9.18 16.88
CA ASP A 8 -7.90 -10.59 16.87
C ASP A 8 -7.76 -11.17 15.46
N LEU A 9 -7.28 -10.32 14.53
CA LEU A 9 -7.29 -10.60 13.12
C LEU A 9 -6.24 -11.65 12.76
N THR A 10 -6.68 -12.76 12.18
CA THR A 10 -5.81 -13.82 11.65
C THR A 10 -5.94 -13.84 10.13
N LEU A 11 -4.81 -13.71 9.43
CA LEU A 11 -4.73 -13.62 7.99
C LEU A 11 -4.01 -14.81 7.38
N GLY A 12 -4.43 -15.21 6.22
CA GLY A 12 -3.81 -16.32 5.49
C GLY A 12 -4.70 -16.85 4.38
N TYR A 13 -4.38 -18.05 3.97
CA TYR A 13 -5.13 -18.86 3.02
C TYR A 13 -5.56 -20.15 3.73
N SER A 14 -6.40 -20.96 3.10
CA SER A 14 -6.94 -22.19 3.69
C SER A 14 -5.89 -23.15 4.27
N ASP A 15 -4.70 -23.16 3.65
CA ASP A 15 -3.58 -24.07 3.96
C ASP A 15 -2.44 -23.40 4.75
N ARG A 16 -2.45 -22.06 4.85
CA ARG A 16 -1.33 -21.32 5.46
C ARG A 16 -1.76 -20.05 6.17
N THR A 17 -1.49 -19.98 7.47
CA THR A 17 -1.61 -18.74 8.24
C THR A 17 -0.35 -17.88 8.05
N LEU A 18 -0.54 -16.59 7.75
CA LEU A 18 0.53 -15.61 7.56
C LEU A 18 0.70 -14.69 8.78
N VAL A 19 -0.41 -14.24 9.35
CA VAL A 19 -0.46 -13.32 10.49
C VAL A 19 -1.46 -13.83 11.48
N ARG A 20 -1.13 -13.84 12.78
CA ARG A 20 -2.04 -14.30 13.84
C ARG A 20 -2.26 -13.20 14.86
N ASN A 21 -3.51 -13.10 15.33
CA ASN A 21 -3.90 -12.26 16.46
C ASN A 21 -3.45 -10.79 16.32
N LEU A 22 -3.61 -10.22 15.12
CA LEU A 22 -3.25 -8.84 14.84
C LEU A 22 -4.32 -7.91 15.41
N ASN A 23 -3.87 -6.99 16.27
CA ASN A 23 -4.70 -5.94 16.86
C ASN A 23 -4.07 -4.58 16.59
N PHE A 24 -4.86 -3.64 16.06
CA PHE A 24 -4.47 -2.24 15.94
C PHE A 24 -5.69 -1.34 15.80
N GLU A 25 -5.50 -0.06 16.14
CA GLU A 25 -6.51 0.99 15.98
C GLU A 25 -5.91 2.21 15.31
N LEU A 26 -6.64 2.79 14.35
CA LEU A 26 -6.28 4.02 13.67
C LEU A 26 -7.33 5.08 13.87
N ASN A 27 -6.90 6.24 14.32
CA ASN A 27 -7.71 7.43 14.41
C ASN A 27 -7.65 8.26 13.12
N GLU A 28 -8.62 9.14 12.93
CA GLU A 28 -8.65 10.07 11.81
C GLU A 28 -7.36 10.91 11.79
N GLY A 29 -6.80 11.10 10.59
CA GLY A 29 -5.54 11.82 10.38
C GLY A 29 -4.27 11.02 10.72
N ASN A 30 -4.35 9.78 11.20
CA ASN A 30 -3.16 8.96 11.36
C ASN A 30 -2.54 8.59 10.00
N TYR A 31 -1.21 8.41 10.00
CA TYR A 31 -0.47 7.84 8.89
C TYR A 31 0.21 6.55 9.35
N LEU A 32 -0.38 5.40 8.99
CA LEU A 32 0.17 4.07 9.27
C LEU A 32 1.06 3.62 8.12
N CYS A 33 2.31 3.26 8.44
CA CYS A 33 3.18 2.53 7.51
C CYS A 33 3.24 1.05 7.90
N ILE A 34 2.90 0.17 6.95
CA ILE A 34 3.01 -1.28 7.10
C ILE A 34 4.33 -1.73 6.49
N VAL A 35 5.21 -2.29 7.32
CA VAL A 35 6.52 -2.78 6.94
C VAL A 35 6.68 -4.27 7.26
N GLY A 36 7.66 -4.92 6.65
CA GLY A 36 7.95 -6.34 6.89
C GLY A 36 8.51 -7.02 5.65
N GLU A 37 9.00 -8.24 5.80
CA GLU A 37 9.58 -9.02 4.71
C GLU A 37 8.58 -9.38 3.61
N ASN A 38 9.10 -9.79 2.44
CA ASN A 38 8.27 -10.30 1.36
C ASN A 38 7.58 -11.60 1.81
N GLY A 39 6.27 -11.71 1.51
CA GLY A 39 5.47 -12.85 1.93
C GLY A 39 4.99 -12.83 3.40
N SER A 40 5.26 -11.75 4.17
CA SER A 40 4.82 -11.63 5.57
C SER A 40 3.30 -11.43 5.73
N GLY A 41 2.55 -11.16 4.66
CA GLY A 41 1.10 -10.97 4.72
C GLY A 41 0.62 -9.53 4.53
N LYS A 42 1.49 -8.58 4.19
CA LYS A 42 1.13 -7.16 3.98
C LYS A 42 0.02 -6.97 2.95
N SER A 43 0.17 -7.56 1.77
CA SER A 43 -0.84 -7.47 0.70
C SER A 43 -2.13 -8.22 1.06
N THR A 44 -2.03 -9.30 1.85
CA THR A 44 -3.21 -10.00 2.39
C THR A 44 -3.95 -9.10 3.37
N LEU A 45 -3.23 -8.41 4.27
CA LEU A 45 -3.83 -7.42 5.16
C LEU A 45 -4.53 -6.31 4.37
N MET A 46 -3.86 -5.73 3.35
CA MET A 46 -4.47 -4.70 2.51
C MET A 46 -5.79 -5.17 1.87
N ARG A 47 -5.81 -6.38 1.31
CA ARG A 47 -7.04 -6.96 0.73
C ARG A 47 -8.13 -7.17 1.78
N THR A 48 -7.75 -7.57 2.99
CA THR A 48 -8.72 -7.76 4.09
C THR A 48 -9.28 -6.43 4.57
N LEU A 49 -8.45 -5.38 4.69
CA LEU A 49 -8.91 -4.03 5.04
C LEU A 49 -9.87 -3.43 3.99
N LEU A 50 -9.69 -3.80 2.72
CA LEU A 50 -10.56 -3.43 1.60
C LEU A 50 -11.83 -4.28 1.51
N GLY A 51 -11.98 -5.33 2.34
CA GLY A 51 -13.09 -6.28 2.23
C GLY A 51 -13.03 -7.20 1.00
N LEU A 52 -11.89 -7.25 0.31
CA LEU A 52 -11.69 -8.08 -0.89
C LEU A 52 -11.35 -9.54 -0.55
N GLN A 53 -10.90 -9.79 0.68
CA GLN A 53 -10.57 -11.12 1.19
C GLN A 53 -11.02 -11.21 2.64
N PRO A 54 -11.84 -12.20 3.02
CA PRO A 54 -12.20 -12.40 4.42
C PRO A 54 -10.99 -12.85 5.23
N PRO A 55 -10.88 -12.47 6.51
CA PRO A 55 -9.89 -13.02 7.41
C PRO A 55 -10.20 -14.47 7.75
N LEU A 56 -9.20 -15.24 8.20
CA LEU A 56 -9.42 -16.59 8.75
C LEU A 56 -10.15 -16.55 10.10
N SER A 57 -9.87 -15.52 10.91
CA SER A 57 -10.61 -15.22 12.15
C SER A 57 -10.43 -13.75 12.52
N GLY A 58 -11.20 -13.28 13.50
CA GLY A 58 -11.22 -11.87 13.91
C GLY A 58 -12.05 -11.00 12.98
N LYS A 59 -11.94 -9.69 13.12
CA LYS A 59 -12.74 -8.75 12.33
C LYS A 59 -12.04 -7.40 12.12
N VAL A 60 -12.35 -6.77 11.00
CA VAL A 60 -12.06 -5.36 10.70
C VAL A 60 -13.31 -4.56 11.01
N LEU A 61 -13.18 -3.50 11.80
CA LEU A 61 -14.27 -2.61 12.15
C LEU A 61 -14.00 -1.23 11.56
N HIS A 62 -14.99 -0.68 10.88
CA HIS A 62 -15.01 0.68 10.38
C HIS A 62 -15.79 1.53 11.38
N GLY A 63 -15.14 2.55 11.96
CA GLY A 63 -15.74 3.48 12.91
C GLY A 63 -16.20 4.77 12.25
N ASP A 64 -16.83 5.64 13.04
CA ASP A 64 -17.26 7.00 12.68
C ASP A 64 -18.04 7.10 11.35
N GLY A 65 -18.84 6.07 11.03
CA GLY A 65 -19.66 6.02 9.80
C GLY A 65 -18.85 5.83 8.52
N LEU A 66 -17.56 5.44 8.59
CA LEU A 66 -16.78 5.07 7.41
C LEU A 66 -17.38 3.81 6.77
N ARG A 67 -17.68 3.89 5.48
CA ARG A 67 -18.14 2.73 4.70
C ARG A 67 -16.96 2.14 3.93
N ALA A 68 -16.93 0.83 3.76
CA ALA A 68 -15.86 0.17 2.98
C ALA A 68 -15.73 0.73 1.54
N GLN A 69 -16.83 1.21 0.96
CA GLN A 69 -16.88 1.84 -0.36
C GLN A 69 -16.26 3.25 -0.38
N GLU A 70 -16.05 3.86 0.78
CA GLU A 70 -15.45 5.20 0.95
C GLU A 70 -13.95 5.11 1.25
N VAL A 71 -13.35 3.94 1.03
CA VAL A 71 -11.92 3.73 1.14
C VAL A 71 -11.29 3.91 -0.24
N GLY A 72 -10.39 4.87 -0.37
CA GLY A 72 -9.61 5.05 -1.60
C GLY A 72 -8.48 4.03 -1.65
N TYR A 73 -8.27 3.43 -2.81
CA TYR A 73 -7.22 2.44 -2.97
C TYR A 73 -6.34 2.72 -4.18
N LEU A 74 -5.04 2.77 -3.94
CA LEU A 74 -4.01 2.81 -4.96
C LEU A 74 -3.29 1.46 -4.92
N PRO A 75 -3.56 0.57 -5.89
CA PRO A 75 -2.90 -0.73 -5.98
C PRO A 75 -1.47 -0.62 -6.47
N GLN A 76 -0.67 -1.63 -6.18
CA GLN A 76 0.62 -1.82 -6.84
C GLN A 76 0.40 -1.95 -8.35
N GLN A 77 1.12 -1.13 -9.13
CA GLN A 77 0.98 -1.11 -10.58
C GLN A 77 1.59 -2.37 -11.23
N THR A 78 0.80 -2.99 -12.10
CA THR A 78 1.27 -4.05 -12.99
C THR A 78 1.64 -3.48 -14.38
N PRO A 79 2.51 -4.15 -15.17
CA PRO A 79 2.83 -3.72 -16.55
C PRO A 79 1.58 -3.53 -17.42
N VAL A 80 0.58 -4.43 -17.30
CA VAL A 80 -0.69 -4.36 -18.05
C VAL A 80 -1.48 -3.09 -17.71
N GLN A 81 -1.49 -2.68 -16.44
CA GLN A 81 -2.18 -1.46 -16.02
C GLN A 81 -1.50 -0.20 -16.54
N ARG A 82 -0.18 -0.23 -16.72
CA ARG A 82 0.59 0.91 -17.27
C ARG A 82 0.28 1.18 -18.74
N ASP A 83 -0.10 0.16 -19.50
CA ASP A 83 -0.41 0.27 -20.93
C ASP A 83 -1.91 0.48 -21.23
N PHE A 84 -2.67 0.95 -20.26
CA PHE A 84 -4.12 1.14 -20.41
C PHE A 84 -4.44 2.31 -21.36
N PRO A 85 -5.25 2.08 -22.45
CA PRO A 85 -5.46 3.07 -23.51
C PRO A 85 -6.67 4.01 -23.22
N ALA A 86 -6.67 4.67 -22.07
CA ALA A 86 -7.69 5.66 -21.71
C ALA A 86 -7.08 7.02 -21.46
N SER A 87 -7.84 8.08 -21.55
CA SER A 87 -7.41 9.42 -21.16
C SER A 87 -7.29 9.54 -19.64
N VAL A 88 -6.44 10.46 -19.18
CA VAL A 88 -6.28 10.77 -17.76
C VAL A 88 -7.62 11.12 -17.11
N SER A 89 -8.42 11.95 -17.77
CA SER A 89 -9.74 12.34 -17.26
C SER A 89 -10.69 11.17 -17.08
N GLU A 90 -10.70 10.20 -18.00
CA GLU A 90 -11.53 8.99 -17.88
C GLU A 90 -11.08 8.13 -16.71
N ILE A 91 -9.76 7.93 -16.54
CA ILE A 91 -9.22 7.17 -15.42
C ILE A 91 -9.58 7.83 -14.09
N VAL A 92 -9.37 9.13 -13.94
CA VAL A 92 -9.68 9.82 -12.69
C VAL A 92 -11.18 9.79 -12.40
N LEU A 93 -12.01 10.06 -13.41
CA LEU A 93 -13.46 10.03 -13.27
C LEU A 93 -14.00 8.65 -12.89
N SER A 94 -13.34 7.56 -13.32
CA SER A 94 -13.68 6.19 -12.92
C SER A 94 -13.61 5.97 -11.41
N GLY A 95 -12.84 6.77 -10.67
CA GLY A 95 -12.81 6.75 -9.21
C GLY A 95 -14.13 7.18 -8.55
N CYS A 96 -14.99 7.90 -9.27
CA CYS A 96 -16.33 8.24 -8.80
C CYS A 96 -17.36 7.11 -8.96
N GLN A 97 -16.97 5.94 -9.46
CA GLN A 97 -17.89 4.83 -9.78
C GLN A 97 -18.67 4.35 -8.54
N THR A 98 -18.04 4.32 -7.36
CA THR A 98 -18.71 3.96 -6.10
C THR A 98 -19.84 4.93 -5.72
N ARG A 99 -19.81 6.17 -6.23
CA ARG A 99 -20.80 7.23 -5.98
C ARG A 99 -21.99 7.15 -6.93
N LEU A 100 -21.90 6.36 -8.00
CA LEU A 100 -23.00 6.24 -8.98
C LEU A 100 -24.25 5.63 -8.36
N GLY A 101 -24.12 4.67 -7.41
CA GLY A 101 -25.26 3.96 -6.86
C GLY A 101 -26.06 3.28 -7.97
N ARG A 102 -27.32 3.74 -8.19
CA ARG A 102 -28.18 3.24 -9.27
C ARG A 102 -28.14 4.09 -10.56
N ARG A 103 -27.27 5.10 -10.62
CA ARG A 103 -27.13 5.98 -11.80
C ARG A 103 -26.25 5.33 -12.86
N PHE A 104 -26.58 5.53 -14.12
CA PHE A 104 -25.80 5.02 -15.25
C PHE A 104 -24.74 6.02 -15.75
N PHE A 105 -24.87 7.31 -15.36
CA PHE A 105 -24.01 8.38 -15.88
C PHE A 105 -23.43 9.22 -14.74
N TYR A 106 -22.20 9.70 -14.95
CA TYR A 106 -21.55 10.67 -14.07
C TYR A 106 -22.25 12.03 -14.13
N THR A 107 -22.46 12.63 -12.97
CA THR A 107 -23.03 13.98 -12.83
C THR A 107 -21.96 15.05 -13.08
N ARG A 108 -22.41 16.31 -13.11
CA ARG A 108 -21.51 17.46 -13.10
C ARG A 108 -20.64 17.47 -11.84
N GLN A 109 -21.20 17.16 -10.68
CA GLN A 109 -20.46 17.07 -9.41
C GLN A 109 -19.35 16.02 -9.45
N ASP A 110 -19.58 14.85 -10.06
CA ASP A 110 -18.55 13.82 -10.20
C ASP A 110 -17.39 14.31 -11.08
N ARG A 111 -17.69 15.03 -12.15
CA ARG A 111 -16.69 15.62 -13.06
C ARG A 111 -15.91 16.76 -12.41
N ASP A 112 -16.57 17.61 -11.62
CA ASP A 112 -15.94 18.69 -10.88
C ASP A 112 -15.01 18.12 -9.78
N LEU A 113 -15.44 17.06 -9.08
CA LEU A 113 -14.61 16.34 -8.11
C LEU A 113 -13.37 15.73 -8.78
N ALA A 114 -13.53 15.08 -9.94
CA ALA A 114 -12.42 14.52 -10.70
C ALA A 114 -11.42 15.62 -11.10
N ARG A 115 -11.91 16.79 -11.57
CA ARG A 115 -11.08 17.95 -11.92
C ARG A 115 -10.30 18.46 -10.70
N GLN A 116 -10.96 18.68 -9.56
CA GLN A 116 -10.31 19.12 -8.32
C GLN A 116 -9.19 18.16 -7.89
N ASN A 117 -9.43 16.84 -7.99
CA ASN A 117 -8.41 15.87 -7.63
C ASN A 117 -7.25 15.82 -8.65
N MET A 118 -7.50 16.09 -9.94
CA MET A 118 -6.43 16.27 -10.93
C MET A 118 -5.58 17.52 -10.62
N GLU A 119 -6.22 18.62 -10.21
CA GLU A 119 -5.52 19.84 -9.78
C GLU A 119 -4.66 19.58 -8.55
N LEU A 120 -5.23 18.93 -7.52
CA LEU A 120 -4.52 18.58 -6.28
C LEU A 120 -3.28 17.71 -6.55
N MET A 121 -3.36 16.83 -7.55
CA MET A 121 -2.24 15.95 -7.97
C MET A 121 -1.35 16.56 -9.04
N SER A 122 -1.62 17.81 -9.49
CA SER A 122 -0.85 18.51 -10.55
C SER A 122 -0.78 17.72 -11.85
N VAL A 123 -1.93 17.20 -12.31
CA VAL A 123 -2.08 16.45 -13.56
C VAL A 123 -3.21 16.98 -14.46
N SER A 124 -3.76 18.16 -14.17
CA SER A 124 -4.86 18.76 -14.94
C SER A 124 -4.49 19.08 -16.39
N ASP A 125 -3.25 19.48 -16.63
CA ASP A 125 -2.67 19.74 -17.96
C ASP A 125 -2.55 18.47 -18.81
N LEU A 126 -2.64 17.30 -18.18
CA LEU A 126 -2.57 15.98 -18.80
C LEU A 126 -3.96 15.37 -19.08
N ALA A 127 -5.06 16.04 -18.72
CA ALA A 127 -6.41 15.47 -18.71
C ALA A 127 -6.82 14.75 -20.01
N GLY A 128 -6.45 15.30 -21.18
CA GLY A 128 -6.73 14.72 -22.49
C GLY A 128 -5.67 13.74 -23.00
N LYS A 129 -4.54 13.59 -22.30
CA LYS A 129 -3.46 12.68 -22.74
C LYS A 129 -3.83 11.22 -22.46
N CYS A 130 -3.36 10.32 -23.32
CA CYS A 130 -3.48 8.89 -23.09
C CYS A 130 -2.55 8.48 -21.94
N TYR A 131 -3.09 7.72 -20.96
CA TYR A 131 -2.41 7.33 -19.73
C TYR A 131 -1.10 6.55 -19.99
N ARG A 132 -1.07 5.64 -20.95
CA ARG A 132 0.13 4.87 -21.31
C ARG A 132 1.31 5.74 -21.78
N ASN A 133 1.04 6.95 -22.25
CA ASN A 133 2.07 7.87 -22.74
C ASN A 133 2.65 8.76 -21.63
N LEU A 134 2.26 8.53 -20.38
CA LEU A 134 2.73 9.28 -19.21
C LEU A 134 4.00 8.64 -18.62
N SER A 135 4.84 9.47 -17.97
CA SER A 135 5.90 8.96 -17.12
C SER A 135 5.35 8.18 -15.92
N GLY A 136 6.15 7.28 -15.32
CA GLY A 136 5.72 6.50 -14.15
C GLY A 136 5.20 7.36 -13.00
N GLY A 137 5.88 8.48 -12.70
CA GLY A 137 5.43 9.42 -11.67
C GLY A 137 4.11 10.10 -12.00
N GLN A 138 3.90 10.48 -13.28
CA GLN A 138 2.63 11.03 -13.74
C GLN A 138 1.50 9.99 -13.64
N GLN A 139 1.77 8.75 -14.03
CA GLN A 139 0.81 7.65 -13.91
C GLN A 139 0.39 7.43 -12.45
N GLN A 140 1.33 7.43 -11.51
CA GLN A 140 1.04 7.29 -10.08
C GLN A 140 0.19 8.44 -9.55
N ARG A 141 0.48 9.69 -9.95
CA ARG A 141 -0.34 10.86 -9.58
C ARG A 141 -1.77 10.76 -10.11
N VAL A 142 -1.96 10.26 -11.34
CA VAL A 142 -3.28 10.01 -11.93
C VAL A 142 -4.04 8.95 -11.13
N LEU A 143 -3.41 7.85 -10.75
CA LEU A 143 -4.05 6.81 -9.93
C LEU A 143 -4.36 7.31 -8.52
N LEU A 144 -3.52 8.16 -7.95
CA LEU A 144 -3.79 8.80 -6.66
C LEU A 144 -4.98 9.76 -6.76
N ALA A 145 -5.08 10.58 -7.82
CA ALA A 145 -6.24 11.42 -8.10
C ALA A 145 -7.53 10.59 -8.24
N ARG A 146 -7.46 9.45 -8.93
CA ARG A 146 -8.55 8.48 -9.02
C ARG A 146 -8.98 7.95 -7.65
N ALA A 147 -8.04 7.53 -6.80
CA ALA A 147 -8.32 7.03 -5.46
C ALA A 147 -9.01 8.10 -4.59
N LEU A 148 -8.61 9.37 -4.71
CA LEU A 148 -9.22 10.50 -4.01
C LEU A 148 -10.66 10.81 -4.46
N CYS A 149 -11.08 10.38 -5.64
CA CYS A 149 -12.48 10.48 -6.05
C CYS A 149 -13.40 9.55 -5.25
N ALA A 150 -12.87 8.44 -4.72
CA ALA A 150 -13.65 7.52 -3.89
C ALA A 150 -13.75 7.99 -2.44
N THR A 151 -12.74 8.72 -1.91
CA THR A 151 -12.65 9.06 -0.49
C THR A 151 -12.06 10.44 -0.22
N ARG A 152 -12.41 10.96 0.97
CA ARG A 152 -11.73 12.08 1.64
C ARG A 152 -11.28 11.70 3.06
N ARG A 153 -11.43 10.45 3.48
CA ARG A 153 -11.21 10.02 4.87
C ARG A 153 -10.10 8.98 5.03
N LEU A 154 -10.09 7.91 4.24
CA LEU A 154 -9.12 6.82 4.36
C LEU A 154 -8.57 6.41 3.00
N LEU A 155 -7.24 6.44 2.86
CA LEU A 155 -6.51 6.10 1.65
C LEU A 155 -5.56 4.94 1.93
N LEU A 156 -5.70 3.85 1.19
CA LEU A 156 -4.81 2.69 1.21
C LEU A 156 -3.88 2.74 -0.01
N LEU A 157 -2.57 2.71 0.24
CA LEU A 157 -1.52 2.82 -0.77
C LEU A 157 -0.63 1.57 -0.74
N ASP A 158 -0.66 0.79 -1.81
CA ASP A 158 0.16 -0.42 -1.94
C ASP A 158 1.38 -0.12 -2.82
N GLU A 159 2.54 0.09 -2.19
CA GLU A 159 3.81 0.42 -2.83
C GLU A 159 3.73 1.61 -3.81
N PRO A 160 3.26 2.79 -3.38
CA PRO A 160 2.96 3.91 -4.28
C PRO A 160 4.18 4.48 -5.02
N VAL A 161 5.39 4.15 -4.60
CA VAL A 161 6.65 4.64 -5.18
C VAL A 161 7.42 3.55 -5.93
N ALA A 162 6.89 2.34 -6.03
CA ALA A 162 7.59 1.23 -6.68
C ALA A 162 7.90 1.52 -8.15
N GLY A 163 9.18 1.41 -8.53
CA GLY A 163 9.65 1.61 -9.89
C GLY A 163 9.67 3.07 -10.36
N LEU A 164 9.59 4.03 -9.44
CA LEU A 164 9.83 5.45 -9.72
C LEU A 164 11.31 5.78 -9.59
N ASP A 165 11.76 6.78 -10.32
CA ASP A 165 13.07 7.38 -10.11
C ASP A 165 13.13 8.14 -8.77
N PRO A 166 14.34 8.46 -8.24
CA PRO A 166 14.48 9.09 -6.93
C PRO A 166 13.75 10.43 -6.78
N ARG A 167 13.67 11.23 -7.85
CA ARG A 167 13.00 12.53 -7.84
C ARG A 167 11.48 12.34 -7.75
N ALA A 168 10.91 11.49 -8.61
CA ALA A 168 9.48 11.17 -8.60
C ALA A 168 9.06 10.52 -7.28
N THR A 169 9.93 9.69 -6.68
CA THR A 169 9.75 9.08 -5.35
C THR A 169 9.62 10.17 -4.27
N ALA A 170 10.56 11.12 -4.21
CA ALA A 170 10.52 12.19 -3.23
C ALA A 170 9.27 13.08 -3.39
N GLU A 171 8.92 13.45 -4.63
CA GLU A 171 7.73 14.21 -4.95
C GLU A 171 6.45 13.48 -4.53
N MET A 172 6.37 12.16 -4.73
CA MET A 172 5.22 11.33 -4.33
C MET A 172 5.06 11.29 -2.80
N TYR A 173 6.14 11.08 -2.03
CA TYR A 173 6.09 11.13 -0.58
C TYR A 173 5.63 12.50 -0.06
N GLN A 174 6.08 13.60 -0.68
CA GLN A 174 5.63 14.95 -0.32
C GLN A 174 4.12 15.12 -0.58
N LEU A 175 3.60 14.64 -1.71
CA LEU A 175 2.17 14.66 -2.01
C LEU A 175 1.36 13.86 -0.98
N ILE A 176 1.78 12.64 -0.67
CA ILE A 176 1.12 11.79 0.33
C ILE A 176 1.11 12.47 1.71
N ARG A 177 2.26 13.07 2.10
CA ARG A 177 2.36 13.82 3.36
C ARG A 177 1.41 15.03 3.38
N ARG A 178 1.31 15.76 2.27
CA ARG A 178 0.38 16.88 2.12
C ARG A 178 -1.06 16.43 2.31
N LEU A 179 -1.48 15.35 1.66
CA LEU A 179 -2.81 14.76 1.83
C LEU A 179 -3.11 14.41 3.29
N ASN A 180 -2.14 13.87 4.01
CA ASN A 180 -2.33 13.54 5.42
C ASN A 180 -2.38 14.79 6.31
N ARG A 181 -1.43 15.74 6.15
CA ARG A 181 -1.29 16.87 7.08
C ARG A 181 -2.25 18.01 6.81
N GLU A 182 -2.45 18.37 5.54
CA GLU A 182 -3.28 19.50 5.14
C GLU A 182 -4.74 19.09 4.93
N GLU A 183 -4.98 17.99 4.19
CA GLU A 183 -6.33 17.49 3.88
C GLU A 183 -6.88 16.55 4.98
N LYS A 184 -6.09 16.24 6.03
CA LYS A 184 -6.45 15.36 7.16
C LYS A 184 -6.86 13.95 6.76
N ILE A 185 -6.47 13.48 5.58
CA ILE A 185 -6.77 12.13 5.12
C ILE A 185 -5.95 11.13 5.93
N THR A 186 -6.62 10.11 6.48
CA THR A 186 -5.95 8.98 7.12
C THR A 186 -5.30 8.11 6.06
N ILE A 187 -4.05 7.70 6.29
CA ILE A 187 -3.28 6.94 5.29
C ILE A 187 -2.84 5.60 5.89
N ILE A 188 -3.02 4.54 5.13
CA ILE A 188 -2.37 3.25 5.35
C ILE A 188 -1.51 2.98 4.12
N MET A 189 -0.20 2.84 4.31
CA MET A 189 0.75 2.63 3.21
C MET A 189 1.60 1.39 3.45
N VAL A 190 1.71 0.53 2.46
CA VAL A 190 2.75 -0.50 2.37
C VAL A 190 3.94 0.08 1.63
N SER A 191 5.14 -0.06 2.19
CA SER A 191 6.37 0.39 1.52
C SER A 191 7.52 -0.59 1.76
N HIS A 192 8.36 -0.74 0.75
CA HIS A 192 9.65 -1.42 0.83
C HIS A 192 10.80 -0.45 1.16
N ASP A 193 10.65 0.83 0.86
CA ASP A 193 11.56 1.88 1.30
C ASP A 193 11.22 2.29 2.74
N ILE A 194 11.80 1.55 3.66
CA ILE A 194 11.46 1.63 5.08
C ILE A 194 11.93 2.96 5.67
N ALA A 195 13.14 3.39 5.33
CA ALA A 195 13.72 4.61 5.90
C ALA A 195 12.89 5.84 5.53
N ALA A 196 12.52 5.97 4.25
CA ALA A 196 11.66 7.06 3.79
C ALA A 196 10.24 6.94 4.37
N ALA A 197 9.64 5.72 4.31
CA ALA A 197 8.28 5.51 4.80
C ALA A 197 8.13 5.79 6.30
N VAL A 198 9.07 5.30 7.12
CA VAL A 198 9.10 5.54 8.57
C VAL A 198 9.27 7.02 8.88
N SER A 199 10.02 7.78 8.08
CA SER A 199 10.21 9.23 8.31
C SER A 199 8.93 10.05 8.22
N TYR A 200 7.94 9.59 7.46
CA TYR A 200 6.66 10.30 7.24
C TYR A 200 5.51 9.76 8.10
N ALA A 201 5.58 8.50 8.53
CA ALA A 201 4.52 7.86 9.30
C ALA A 201 4.37 8.41 10.72
N THR A 202 3.15 8.35 11.25
CA THR A 202 2.86 8.57 12.68
C THR A 202 2.85 7.26 13.46
N HIS A 203 2.45 6.17 12.79
CA HIS A 203 2.37 4.83 13.35
C HIS A 203 3.03 3.82 12.41
N ILE A 204 3.58 2.76 13.00
CA ILE A 204 4.19 1.66 12.26
C ILE A 204 3.50 0.36 12.66
N LEU A 205 3.16 -0.44 11.65
CA LEU A 205 2.81 -1.84 11.80
C LEU A 205 3.89 -2.70 11.15
N HIS A 206 4.69 -3.35 11.97
CA HIS A 206 5.69 -4.31 11.48
C HIS A 206 5.12 -5.72 11.52
N ILE A 207 5.11 -6.38 10.35
CA ILE A 207 4.69 -7.77 10.20
C ILE A 207 5.92 -8.62 9.88
N GLY A 208 6.40 -9.39 10.87
CA GLY A 208 7.57 -10.25 10.78
C GLY A 208 7.46 -11.45 11.70
N GLU A 209 8.57 -11.99 12.19
CA GLU A 209 8.57 -13.04 13.23
C GLU A 209 7.85 -12.58 14.49
N THR A 210 7.98 -11.31 14.82
CA THR A 210 7.20 -10.62 15.85
C THR A 210 6.37 -9.53 15.20
N ILE A 211 5.13 -9.36 15.65
CA ILE A 211 4.26 -8.27 15.21
C ILE A 211 4.46 -7.11 16.17
N PHE A 212 4.66 -5.91 15.61
CA PHE A 212 4.71 -4.67 16.38
C PHE A 212 3.69 -3.69 15.80
N PHE A 213 2.93 -3.04 16.65
CA PHE A 213 2.11 -1.87 16.31
C PHE A 213 2.31 -0.81 17.39
N GLY A 214 2.59 0.41 16.98
CA GLY A 214 2.79 1.55 17.88
C GLY A 214 3.14 2.82 17.12
N THR A 215 3.50 3.87 17.84
CA THR A 215 4.00 5.11 17.27
C THR A 215 5.34 4.90 16.58
N ARG A 216 5.70 5.82 15.70
CA ARG A 216 7.01 5.83 15.05
C ARG A 216 8.15 5.84 16.07
N GLU A 217 8.02 6.65 17.11
CA GLU A 217 9.01 6.80 18.18
C GLU A 217 9.22 5.47 18.92
N GLU A 218 8.14 4.83 19.35
CA GLU A 218 8.16 3.50 19.98
C GLU A 218 8.78 2.42 19.06
N TYR A 219 8.50 2.50 17.76
CA TYR A 219 9.08 1.57 16.79
C TYR A 219 10.60 1.72 16.69
N LEU A 220 11.10 2.95 16.61
CA LEU A 220 12.55 3.22 16.51
C LEU A 220 13.32 2.73 17.75
N GLU A 221 12.69 2.77 18.93
CA GLU A 221 13.24 2.27 20.19
C GLU A 221 13.09 0.75 20.37
N SER A 222 12.17 0.13 19.62
CA SER A 222 11.88 -1.28 19.72
C SER A 222 13.03 -2.16 19.17
N ARG A 223 13.07 -3.41 19.62
CA ARG A 223 13.99 -4.41 19.04
C ARG A 223 13.69 -4.64 17.55
N ALA A 224 12.41 -4.74 17.18
CA ALA A 224 11.98 -4.94 15.80
C ALA A 224 12.45 -3.81 14.88
N GLY A 225 12.34 -2.55 15.32
CA GLY A 225 12.80 -1.38 14.57
C GLY A 225 14.30 -1.35 14.40
N ARG A 226 15.06 -1.57 15.49
CA ARG A 226 16.53 -1.59 15.45
C ARG A 226 17.09 -2.69 14.56
N GLU A 227 16.54 -3.90 14.65
CA GLU A 227 16.97 -5.03 13.81
C GLU A 227 16.57 -4.83 12.34
N PHE A 228 15.43 -4.20 12.07
CA PHE A 228 14.90 -4.02 10.72
C PHE A 228 15.56 -2.85 9.97
N LEU A 229 15.98 -1.82 10.69
CA LEU A 229 16.68 -0.66 10.13
C LEU A 229 18.22 -0.82 10.09
N ASP A 230 18.79 -1.94 10.57
CA ASP A 230 20.22 -2.20 10.50
C ASP A 230 20.66 -2.37 9.03
N PRO A 231 21.53 -1.48 8.48
CA PRO A 231 22.00 -1.56 7.11
C PRO A 231 22.69 -2.89 6.74
N ARG A 232 23.26 -3.58 7.73
CA ARG A 232 23.95 -4.89 7.56
C ARG A 232 22.97 -6.04 7.27
N ARG A 233 21.68 -5.81 7.35
CA ARG A 233 20.65 -6.83 7.11
C ARG A 233 20.47 -7.16 5.63
N GLU A 234 20.61 -6.20 4.74
CA GLU A 234 20.51 -6.42 3.28
C GLU A 234 21.57 -7.41 2.80
N ASP A 235 22.81 -7.32 3.33
CA ASP A 235 23.89 -8.27 3.04
C ASP A 235 23.57 -9.69 3.54
N ARG A 236 22.97 -9.83 4.72
CA ARG A 236 22.61 -11.13 5.30
C ARG A 236 21.46 -11.81 4.55
N THR A 237 20.50 -11.06 4.05
CA THR A 237 19.36 -11.60 3.28
C THR A 237 19.82 -12.07 1.91
N SER A 238 20.70 -11.33 1.25
CA SER A 238 21.33 -11.70 -0.02
C SER A 238 22.19 -12.99 0.14
N MET A 239 22.95 -13.12 1.23
CA MET A 239 23.71 -14.34 1.52
C MET A 239 22.84 -15.57 1.84
N LYS A 240 21.68 -15.40 2.53
CA LYS A 240 20.75 -16.51 2.78
C LYS A 240 20.11 -17.03 1.49
N VAL A 241 19.80 -16.15 0.55
CA VAL A 241 19.22 -16.51 -0.76
C VAL A 241 20.25 -17.25 -1.61
N LEU A 242 21.51 -16.81 -1.59
CA LEU A 242 22.62 -17.47 -2.30
C LEU A 242 22.90 -18.87 -1.74
N LYS A 243 22.88 -19.06 -0.42
CA LYS A 243 23.08 -20.39 0.20
C LYS A 243 21.94 -21.38 -0.08
N LYS A 244 20.70 -20.92 -0.32
CA LYS A 244 19.57 -21.78 -0.70
C LYS A 244 19.58 -22.22 -2.19
N LYS A 245 20.39 -21.59 -3.04
CA LYS A 245 20.50 -21.88 -4.48
C LYS A 245 21.68 -22.77 -4.88
N GLN A 246 22.51 -23.24 -3.93
CA GLN A 246 23.54 -24.21 -4.26
C GLN A 246 22.92 -25.62 -4.37
N PRO A 247 22.97 -26.28 -5.53
CA PRO A 247 22.51 -27.65 -5.65
C PRO A 247 23.45 -28.57 -4.86
N VAL A 248 22.85 -29.49 -4.10
CA VAL A 248 23.56 -30.60 -3.49
C VAL A 248 24.30 -31.36 -4.60
N ARG A 249 25.63 -31.28 -4.62
CA ARG A 249 26.46 -32.12 -5.48
C ARG A 249 26.19 -33.56 -5.08
N ALA A 250 25.56 -34.31 -5.96
CA ALA A 250 25.46 -35.77 -5.85
C ALA A 250 26.86 -36.35 -5.87
N MET A 251 27.28 -36.98 -4.77
CA MET A 251 28.41 -37.87 -4.74
C MET A 251 28.01 -39.14 -5.52
N THR A 252 28.39 -39.20 -6.78
CA THR A 252 28.47 -40.50 -7.48
C THR A 252 29.78 -41.16 -7.12
N GLY A 253 29.71 -42.10 -6.19
CA GLY A 253 30.79 -43.04 -5.93
C GLY A 253 31.03 -43.89 -7.17
N LYS A 254 32.25 -43.82 -7.70
CA LYS A 254 32.78 -44.85 -8.57
C LYS A 254 33.26 -46.00 -7.67
N GLU A 255 32.65 -47.14 -7.79
CA GLU A 255 33.33 -48.40 -7.52
C GLU A 255 33.57 -49.10 -8.88
N GLY A 256 34.89 -49.26 -9.14
CA GLY A 256 35.35 -50.11 -10.20
C GLY A 256 35.54 -51.54 -9.66
N LYS A 257 35.49 -52.47 -10.56
CA LYS A 257 36.30 -53.71 -10.67
C LYS A 257 35.79 -54.55 -11.79
N ALA A 258 36.62 -54.91 -12.48
CA ALA A 258 37.41 -56.01 -13.02
C ALA A 258 36.88 -56.48 -14.35
#